data_8574decd8971c0ec31a6b7e987ab37a9
#
_entry.id   8574decd8971c0ec31a6b7e987ab37a9
#
_cell.length_a   1.000
_cell.length_b   1.000
_cell.length_c   1.000
_cell.angle_alpha   90.00
_cell.angle_beta   90.00
_cell.angle_gamma   90.00
#
_symmetry.space_group_name_H-M   'P 1'
#
loop_
_entity.id
_entity.type
_entity.pdbx_description
1 polymer ?
#
loop_
_entity_poly.entity_id
_entity_poly.type
_entity_poly.pdbx_seq_one_letter_code
_entity_poly.pdbx_strand_id
1 'polypeptide(L)'
;MKLLKYIIVSFLLYPVMANAHGGRTDMKGCHNNSRTGLYHCHDGSSSNKSGFHEDFYNSALARLINGVTEVTYSFTYKKIGNLNYSGSIRIDITTDKYVIEAGKDKRSSLDSIQQAVFASTITGKLPAVAIYDTDNTWGVYEHRIKEACDKLNIKFIWFSSGNIKLETMK
;
A
#
# COMPACT_ATOMS: atom_id res chain seq x y z
N MET A 1 53.16 6.39 33.11
CA MET A 1 52.17 5.29 33.02
C MET A 1 50.80 5.82 33.38
N LYS A 2 49.92 6.04 32.38
CA LYS A 2 48.54 6.50 32.61
C LYS A 2 47.61 5.32 32.40
N LEU A 3 46.94 4.87 33.47
CA LEU A 3 45.93 3.83 33.44
C LEU A 3 44.65 4.38 32.79
N LEU A 4 44.32 3.83 31.66
CA LEU A 4 43.05 4.11 30.95
C LEU A 4 41.95 3.27 31.59
N LYS A 5 41.02 3.90 32.32
CA LYS A 5 39.84 3.25 32.90
C LYS A 5 38.84 3.01 31.81
N TYR A 6 38.62 1.75 31.44
CA TYR A 6 37.50 1.36 30.57
C TYR A 6 36.20 1.37 31.37
N ILE A 7 35.32 2.29 31.07
CA ILE A 7 33.94 2.27 31.55
C ILE A 7 33.14 1.35 30.58
N ILE A 8 32.85 0.14 31.06
CA ILE A 8 31.93 -0.77 30.37
C ILE A 8 30.53 -0.28 30.71
N VAL A 9 29.89 0.42 29.77
CA VAL A 9 28.46 0.72 29.85
C VAL A 9 27.72 -0.54 29.41
N SER A 10 27.23 -1.31 30.38
CA SER A 10 26.37 -2.46 30.19
C SER A 10 25.00 -1.94 29.75
N PHE A 11 24.73 -1.94 28.42
CA PHE A 11 23.40 -1.70 27.87
C PHE A 11 22.55 -2.93 28.18
N LEU A 12 21.72 -2.83 29.21
CA LEU A 12 20.65 -3.77 29.46
C LEU A 12 19.62 -3.66 28.32
N LEU A 13 19.79 -4.51 27.32
CA LEU A 13 18.77 -4.79 26.30
C LEU A 13 17.59 -5.47 26.99
N TYR A 14 16.60 -4.68 27.42
CA TYR A 14 15.29 -5.22 27.72
C TYR A 14 14.65 -5.67 26.41
N PRO A 15 14.33 -6.95 26.24
CA PRO A 15 13.54 -7.36 25.10
C PRO A 15 12.14 -6.75 25.25
N VAL A 16 11.84 -5.71 24.47
CA VAL A 16 10.47 -5.28 24.29
C VAL A 16 9.77 -6.41 23.55
N MET A 17 9.02 -7.21 24.28
CA MET A 17 8.15 -8.24 23.72
C MET A 17 7.07 -7.53 22.90
N ALA A 18 7.34 -7.30 21.63
CA ALA A 18 6.32 -6.89 20.67
C ALA A 18 5.37 -8.09 20.52
N ASN A 19 4.21 -8.02 21.15
CA ASN A 19 3.14 -9.00 20.97
C ASN A 19 2.49 -8.80 19.61
N ALA A 20 3.19 -9.20 18.55
CA ALA A 20 2.61 -9.32 17.22
C ALA A 20 1.94 -10.70 17.14
N HIS A 21 0.61 -10.72 17.22
CA HIS A 21 -0.17 -11.92 16.94
C HIS A 21 -0.84 -11.79 15.59
N GLY A 22 -0.56 -12.76 14.72
CA GLY A 22 -1.23 -12.88 13.43
C GLY A 22 -2.62 -13.45 13.61
N GLY A 23 -3.60 -12.88 12.93
CA GLY A 23 -4.96 -13.38 12.83
C GLY A 23 -5.65 -12.67 11.67
N ARG A 24 -6.46 -13.41 10.92
CA ARG A 24 -7.27 -12.82 9.86
C ARG A 24 -8.37 -11.99 10.51
N THR A 25 -8.44 -10.70 10.21
CA THR A 25 -9.49 -9.81 10.73
C THR A 25 -10.78 -9.98 9.92
N ASP A 26 -11.91 -9.80 10.58
CA ASP A 26 -13.22 -9.70 9.95
C ASP A 26 -13.41 -8.33 9.27
N MET A 27 -14.60 -8.12 8.71
CA MET A 27 -14.96 -6.86 8.02
C MET A 27 -14.92 -5.62 8.93
N LYS A 28 -14.80 -5.80 10.24
CA LYS A 28 -14.69 -4.70 11.23
C LYS A 28 -13.26 -4.47 11.71
N GLY A 29 -12.27 -5.16 11.12
CA GLY A 29 -10.89 -5.09 11.56
C GLY A 29 -10.62 -5.84 12.87
N CYS A 30 -11.51 -6.75 13.27
CA CYS A 30 -11.47 -7.46 14.52
C CYS A 30 -11.19 -8.94 14.31
N HIS A 31 -10.61 -9.60 15.30
CA HIS A 31 -10.39 -11.05 15.28
C HIS A 31 -10.36 -11.66 16.70
N ASN A 32 -10.51 -13.00 16.75
CA ASN A 32 -10.20 -13.74 17.95
C ASN A 32 -8.68 -13.91 18.08
N ASN A 33 -8.13 -13.49 19.20
CA ASN A 33 -6.75 -13.77 19.53
C ASN A 33 -6.62 -15.28 19.81
N SER A 34 -5.91 -15.99 18.96
CA SER A 34 -5.73 -17.45 19.05
C SER A 34 -5.04 -17.90 20.35
N ARG A 35 -4.34 -16.99 21.04
CA ARG A 35 -3.62 -17.27 22.28
C ARG A 35 -4.48 -17.08 23.52
N THR A 36 -5.38 -16.11 23.51
CA THR A 36 -6.21 -15.75 24.68
C THR A 36 -7.69 -16.10 24.51
N GLY A 37 -8.11 -16.42 23.27
CA GLY A 37 -9.52 -16.66 22.93
C GLY A 37 -10.38 -15.39 22.94
N LEU A 38 -9.80 -14.22 23.21
CA LEU A 38 -10.55 -12.96 23.30
C LEU A 38 -10.72 -12.33 21.91
N TYR A 39 -11.95 -11.94 21.61
CA TYR A 39 -12.25 -11.14 20.43
C TYR A 39 -11.84 -9.69 20.68
N HIS A 40 -11.03 -9.10 19.78
CA HIS A 40 -10.58 -7.72 19.89
C HIS A 40 -10.31 -7.12 18.50
N CYS A 41 -10.25 -5.80 18.45
CA CYS A 41 -10.03 -5.03 17.23
C CYS A 41 -8.68 -4.31 17.32
N HIS A 42 -7.93 -4.29 16.24
CA HIS A 42 -6.64 -3.60 16.16
C HIS A 42 -6.76 -2.12 15.82
N ASP A 43 -7.84 -1.75 15.16
CA ASP A 43 -8.14 -0.36 14.89
C ASP A 43 -8.80 0.25 16.13
N GLY A 44 -8.01 0.99 16.90
CA GLY A 44 -8.46 1.73 18.09
C GLY A 44 -9.44 2.86 17.79
N SER A 45 -10.44 2.62 16.97
CA SER A 45 -11.49 3.57 16.66
C SER A 45 -12.87 2.94 16.75
N SER A 46 -13.36 2.82 17.97
CA SER A 46 -14.78 2.94 18.20
C SER A 46 -15.20 4.40 17.97
N SER A 47 -15.22 4.84 16.74
CA SER A 47 -15.97 6.03 16.31
C SER A 47 -16.16 5.95 14.81
N ASN A 48 -17.38 5.66 14.39
CA ASN A 48 -18.05 5.99 13.13
C ASN A 48 -17.19 6.65 12.02
N LYS A 49 -16.09 6.02 11.61
CA LYS A 49 -15.52 6.25 10.30
C LYS A 49 -15.89 5.04 9.44
N SER A 50 -17.10 5.06 8.91
CA SER A 50 -17.48 4.20 7.78
C SER A 50 -16.72 4.67 6.53
N GLY A 51 -15.42 4.49 6.55
CA GLY A 51 -14.62 4.64 5.34
C GLY A 51 -15.07 3.54 4.39
N PHE A 52 -15.51 3.91 3.19
CA PHE A 52 -15.83 2.96 2.14
C PHE A 52 -14.67 1.99 1.93
N HIS A 53 -14.97 0.74 1.53
CA HIS A 53 -13.97 -0.22 1.10
C HIS A 53 -13.19 0.33 -0.10
N GLU A 54 -11.96 -0.10 -0.27
CA GLU A 54 -11.09 0.33 -1.37
C GLU A 54 -11.72 0.09 -2.73
N ASP A 55 -12.45 -1.02 -2.88
CA ASP A 55 -13.22 -1.36 -4.09
C ASP A 55 -14.23 -0.27 -4.49
N PHE A 56 -14.80 0.43 -3.53
CA PHE A 56 -15.68 1.57 -3.80
C PHE A 56 -14.92 2.70 -4.49
N TYR A 57 -13.74 3.04 -3.97
CA TYR A 57 -12.89 4.10 -4.53
C TYR A 57 -12.33 3.66 -5.89
N ASN A 58 -11.88 2.40 -6.03
CA ASN A 58 -11.43 1.83 -7.30
C ASN A 58 -12.52 1.96 -8.36
N SER A 59 -13.75 1.57 -8.04
CA SER A 59 -14.88 1.66 -8.97
C SER A 59 -15.23 3.09 -9.34
N ALA A 60 -15.17 4.03 -8.40
CA ALA A 60 -15.44 5.44 -8.64
C ALA A 60 -14.36 6.07 -9.52
N LEU A 61 -13.08 5.83 -9.24
CA LEU A 61 -11.97 6.33 -10.04
C LEU A 61 -11.99 5.72 -11.45
N ALA A 62 -12.18 4.40 -11.57
CA ALA A 62 -12.23 3.72 -12.87
C ALA A 62 -13.29 4.32 -13.79
N ARG A 63 -14.49 4.62 -13.29
CA ARG A 63 -15.55 5.28 -14.08
C ARG A 63 -15.11 6.65 -14.63
N LEU A 64 -14.38 7.42 -13.83
CA LEU A 64 -13.94 8.77 -14.22
C LEU A 64 -12.87 8.77 -15.28
N ILE A 65 -11.99 7.76 -15.27
CA ILE A 65 -10.85 7.68 -16.18
C ILE A 65 -11.04 6.65 -17.29
N ASN A 66 -12.26 6.13 -17.43
CA ASN A 66 -12.62 5.09 -18.39
C ASN A 66 -11.75 3.82 -18.23
N GLY A 67 -11.58 3.37 -17.00
CA GLY A 67 -10.80 2.19 -16.65
C GLY A 67 -11.66 0.98 -16.29
N VAL A 68 -11.01 -0.18 -16.19
CA VAL A 68 -11.57 -1.45 -15.72
C VAL A 68 -10.88 -1.86 -14.44
N THR A 69 -11.64 -2.28 -13.43
CA THR A 69 -11.08 -2.71 -12.13
C THR A 69 -10.74 -4.19 -12.12
N GLU A 70 -9.80 -4.57 -11.23
CA GLU A 70 -9.53 -5.96 -10.83
C GLU A 70 -9.12 -6.89 -12.00
N VAL A 71 -8.35 -6.35 -12.96
CA VAL A 71 -7.92 -7.14 -14.13
C VAL A 71 -6.73 -8.01 -13.77
N THR A 72 -6.85 -9.31 -14.03
CA THR A 72 -5.77 -10.28 -13.79
C THR A 72 -4.93 -10.49 -15.04
N TYR A 73 -3.61 -10.41 -14.89
CA TYR A 73 -2.62 -10.69 -15.92
C TYR A 73 -1.72 -11.84 -15.49
N SER A 74 -1.54 -12.82 -16.37
CA SER A 74 -0.58 -13.91 -16.18
C SER A 74 0.78 -13.53 -16.78
N PHE A 75 1.85 -13.97 -16.16
CA PHE A 75 3.21 -13.73 -16.64
C PHE A 75 4.09 -14.97 -16.50
N THR A 76 5.14 -15.01 -17.31
CA THR A 76 6.18 -16.00 -17.21
C THR A 76 7.53 -15.31 -17.44
N TYR A 77 8.42 -15.36 -16.46
CA TYR A 77 9.78 -14.89 -16.60
C TYR A 77 10.69 -16.01 -17.07
N LYS A 78 11.45 -15.74 -18.12
CA LYS A 78 12.57 -16.58 -18.49
C LYS A 78 13.69 -16.39 -17.48
N LYS A 79 13.87 -17.42 -16.67
CA LYS A 79 15.11 -17.83 -16.04
C LYS A 79 15.96 -16.76 -15.34
N ILE A 80 15.90 -16.76 -14.03
CA ILE A 80 17.06 -16.44 -13.20
C ILE A 80 17.69 -17.82 -12.85
N GLY A 81 18.86 -18.12 -13.44
CA GLY A 81 19.45 -19.45 -13.33
C GLY A 81 18.69 -20.52 -14.15
N ASN A 82 18.34 -21.66 -13.54
CA ASN A 82 17.64 -22.78 -14.18
C ASN A 82 16.12 -22.82 -13.91
N LEU A 83 15.55 -21.79 -13.28
CA LEU A 83 14.14 -21.75 -12.85
C LEU A 83 13.32 -20.84 -13.77
N ASN A 84 12.23 -21.36 -14.31
CA ASN A 84 11.17 -20.53 -14.88
C ASN A 84 10.26 -20.09 -13.74
N TYR A 85 9.95 -18.80 -13.67
CA TYR A 85 9.00 -18.26 -12.72
C TYR A 85 7.75 -17.79 -13.48
N SER A 86 6.59 -18.32 -13.12
CA SER A 86 5.30 -17.91 -13.67
C SER A 86 4.31 -17.60 -12.53
N GLY A 87 3.40 -16.72 -12.79
CA GLY A 87 2.39 -16.31 -11.84
C GLY A 87 1.31 -15.43 -12.47
N SER A 88 0.52 -14.84 -11.63
CA SER A 88 -0.47 -13.83 -12.04
C SER A 88 -0.44 -12.67 -11.05
N ILE A 89 -0.78 -11.49 -11.57
CA ILE A 89 -1.04 -10.29 -10.78
C ILE A 89 -2.45 -9.82 -11.04
N ARG A 90 -3.08 -9.24 -10.04
CA ARG A 90 -4.35 -8.55 -10.15
C ARG A 90 -4.08 -7.06 -9.97
N ILE A 91 -4.45 -6.28 -10.96
CA ILE A 91 -4.23 -4.84 -11.03
C ILE A 91 -5.51 -4.13 -10.63
N ASP A 92 -5.44 -3.17 -9.73
CA ASP A 92 -6.61 -2.49 -9.18
C ASP A 92 -7.40 -1.77 -10.27
N ILE A 93 -6.74 -0.99 -11.14
CA ILE A 93 -7.41 -0.33 -12.28
C ILE A 93 -6.51 -0.37 -13.51
N THR A 94 -7.08 -0.71 -14.65
CA THR A 94 -6.40 -0.69 -15.94
C THR A 94 -7.16 0.21 -16.91
N THR A 95 -6.44 1.09 -17.59
CA THR A 95 -6.93 1.88 -18.74
C THR A 95 -6.23 1.43 -20.02
N ASP A 96 -6.51 2.06 -21.14
CA ASP A 96 -5.75 1.80 -22.38
C ASP A 96 -4.26 2.11 -22.21
N LYS A 97 -3.95 3.16 -21.46
CA LYS A 97 -2.57 3.71 -21.32
C LYS A 97 -1.89 3.31 -20.01
N TYR A 98 -2.62 3.17 -18.93
CA TYR A 98 -2.07 3.02 -17.58
C TYR A 98 -2.48 1.74 -16.91
N VAL A 99 -1.58 1.21 -16.09
CA VAL A 99 -1.86 0.29 -14.98
C VAL A 99 -1.73 1.07 -13.68
N ILE A 100 -2.73 0.99 -12.82
CA ILE A 100 -2.87 1.83 -11.64
C ILE A 100 -3.02 0.94 -10.44
N GLU A 101 -2.10 1.05 -9.50
CA GLU A 101 -2.21 0.46 -8.18
C GLU A 101 -2.68 1.53 -7.21
N ALA A 102 -3.64 1.17 -6.40
CA ALA A 102 -4.35 2.12 -5.57
C ALA A 102 -4.27 1.75 -4.09
N GLY A 103 -4.48 2.72 -3.23
CA GLY A 103 -4.52 2.49 -1.80
C GLY A 103 -5.06 3.69 -1.05
N LYS A 104 -5.44 3.44 0.21
CA LYS A 104 -5.83 4.52 1.11
C LYS A 104 -4.60 5.23 1.66
N ASP A 105 -4.80 6.41 2.20
CA ASP A 105 -3.83 7.30 2.88
C ASP A 105 -3.21 6.68 4.15
N LYS A 106 -2.64 5.49 4.04
CA LYS A 106 -2.06 4.73 5.16
C LYS A 106 -0.80 3.95 4.75
N ARG A 107 -0.11 3.39 5.74
CA ARG A 107 1.17 2.69 5.55
C ARG A 107 1.13 1.57 4.49
N SER A 108 0.02 0.85 4.36
CA SER A 108 -0.11 -0.23 3.38
C SER A 108 0.02 0.24 1.93
N SER A 109 -0.26 1.50 1.65
CA SER A 109 -0.18 2.07 0.31
C SER A 109 1.26 2.39 -0.15
N LEU A 110 2.26 2.26 0.71
CA LEU A 110 3.66 2.47 0.33
C LEU A 110 4.16 1.42 -0.67
N ASP A 111 3.50 0.26 -0.75
CA ASP A 111 3.87 -0.80 -1.68
C ASP A 111 3.30 -0.57 -3.09
N SER A 112 2.33 0.35 -3.27
CA SER A 112 1.66 0.61 -4.55
C SER A 112 2.63 1.02 -5.66
N ILE A 113 3.73 1.70 -5.33
CA ILE A 113 4.75 2.08 -6.33
C ILE A 113 5.41 0.84 -6.93
N GLN A 114 5.85 -0.08 -6.07
CA GLN A 114 6.49 -1.32 -6.51
C GLN A 114 5.54 -2.18 -7.33
N GLN A 115 4.28 -2.28 -6.92
CA GLN A 115 3.23 -3.01 -7.60
C GLN A 115 2.94 -2.40 -8.98
N ALA A 116 2.79 -1.06 -9.07
CA ALA A 116 2.55 -0.35 -10.33
C ALA A 116 3.70 -0.53 -11.32
N VAL A 117 4.96 -0.44 -10.86
CA VAL A 117 6.13 -0.65 -11.71
C VAL A 117 6.17 -2.09 -12.21
N PHE A 118 5.90 -3.08 -11.34
CA PHE A 118 5.86 -4.47 -11.73
C PHE A 118 4.72 -4.74 -12.73
N ALA A 119 3.53 -4.23 -12.48
CA ALA A 119 2.38 -4.31 -13.40
C ALA A 119 2.70 -3.71 -14.77
N SER A 120 3.42 -2.59 -14.80
CA SER A 120 3.90 -1.96 -16.03
C SER A 120 4.83 -2.88 -16.83
N THR A 121 5.74 -3.59 -16.17
CA THR A 121 6.63 -4.55 -16.87
C THR A 121 5.89 -5.73 -17.48
N ILE A 122 4.78 -6.17 -16.87
CA ILE A 122 3.96 -7.26 -17.37
C ILE A 122 3.09 -6.83 -18.55
N THR A 123 2.51 -5.64 -18.48
CA THR A 123 1.47 -5.19 -19.42
C THR A 123 2.00 -4.32 -20.56
N GLY A 124 3.20 -3.74 -20.40
CA GLY A 124 3.75 -2.73 -21.30
C GLY A 124 3.07 -1.36 -21.20
N LYS A 125 2.11 -1.18 -20.27
CA LYS A 125 1.42 0.08 -20.01
C LYS A 125 2.22 0.94 -19.04
N LEU A 126 1.93 2.25 -19.00
CA LEU A 126 2.58 3.16 -18.07
C LEU A 126 2.12 2.93 -16.63
N PRO A 127 3.04 2.98 -15.65
CA PRO A 127 2.67 2.86 -14.26
C PRO A 127 1.99 4.13 -13.73
N ALA A 128 1.01 3.94 -12.85
CA ALA A 128 0.41 5.01 -12.08
C ALA A 128 0.06 4.52 -10.67
N VAL A 129 0.03 5.45 -9.73
CA VAL A 129 -0.37 5.19 -8.34
C VAL A 129 -1.51 6.12 -7.96
N ALA A 130 -2.57 5.58 -7.40
CA ALA A 130 -3.68 6.34 -6.86
C ALA A 130 -3.73 6.26 -5.33
N ILE A 131 -3.85 7.41 -4.65
CA ILE A 131 -4.06 7.46 -3.22
C ILE A 131 -5.45 8.03 -2.92
N TYR A 132 -6.21 7.26 -2.16
CA TYR A 132 -7.53 7.64 -1.68
C TYR A 132 -7.39 8.35 -0.33
N ASP A 133 -7.55 9.66 -0.37
CA ASP A 133 -7.60 10.49 0.83
C ASP A 133 -8.94 10.25 1.55
N THR A 134 -8.87 9.61 2.70
CA THR A 134 -10.05 9.22 3.48
C THR A 134 -10.37 10.20 4.61
N ASP A 135 -9.46 11.13 4.91
CA ASP A 135 -9.62 12.11 5.99
C ASP A 135 -9.61 13.57 5.53
N ASN A 136 -9.49 13.79 4.21
CA ASN A 136 -9.38 15.11 3.56
C ASN A 136 -8.16 15.92 4.04
N THR A 137 -7.08 15.21 4.39
CA THR A 137 -5.85 15.83 4.88
C THR A 137 -4.65 15.27 4.14
N TRP A 138 -3.89 16.16 3.49
CA TRP A 138 -2.63 15.78 2.88
C TRP A 138 -1.62 15.41 3.97
N GLY A 139 -1.37 14.11 4.11
CA GLY A 139 -0.56 13.54 5.17
C GLY A 139 0.82 13.04 4.71
N VAL A 140 1.47 12.31 5.60
CA VAL A 140 2.83 11.79 5.38
C VAL A 140 2.88 10.73 4.28
N TYR A 141 1.84 9.95 4.11
CA TYR A 141 1.80 8.87 3.13
C TYR A 141 1.63 9.40 1.71
N GLU A 142 0.70 10.34 1.50
CA GLU A 142 0.50 11.04 0.24
C GLU A 142 1.79 11.75 -0.19
N HIS A 143 2.40 12.49 0.73
CA HIS A 143 3.65 13.20 0.46
C HIS A 143 4.75 12.23 0.02
N ARG A 144 4.97 11.15 0.77
CA ARG A 144 6.03 10.17 0.46
C ARG A 144 5.82 9.47 -0.88
N ILE A 145 4.58 9.10 -1.17
CA ILE A 145 4.24 8.43 -2.43
C ILE A 145 4.36 9.41 -3.60
N LYS A 146 3.88 10.64 -3.44
CA LYS A 146 4.00 11.68 -4.45
C LYS A 146 5.46 11.97 -4.81
N GLU A 147 6.31 12.21 -3.81
CA GLU A 147 7.73 12.47 -4.04
C GLU A 147 8.44 11.30 -4.74
N ALA A 148 8.10 10.07 -4.37
CA ALA A 148 8.65 8.89 -5.02
C ALA A 148 8.14 8.73 -6.46
N CYS A 149 6.86 8.99 -6.71
CA CYS A 149 6.29 8.99 -8.05
C CYS A 149 6.94 10.04 -8.95
N ASP A 150 7.14 11.26 -8.45
CA ASP A 150 7.81 12.34 -9.18
C ASP A 150 9.24 11.95 -9.55
N LYS A 151 9.97 11.38 -8.58
CA LYS A 151 11.36 10.93 -8.81
C LYS A 151 11.48 9.83 -9.85
N LEU A 152 10.49 8.94 -9.91
CA LEU A 152 10.45 7.79 -10.82
C LEU A 152 9.69 8.06 -12.12
N ASN A 153 9.16 9.27 -12.30
CA ASN A 153 8.29 9.64 -13.43
C ASN A 153 7.06 8.72 -13.55
N ILE A 154 6.48 8.35 -12.42
CA ILE A 154 5.24 7.59 -12.31
C ILE A 154 4.09 8.57 -12.15
N LYS A 155 2.97 8.34 -12.83
CA LYS A 155 1.80 9.18 -12.67
C LYS A 155 1.21 9.02 -11.26
N PHE A 156 1.06 10.13 -10.55
CA PHE A 156 0.39 10.17 -9.25
C PHE A 156 -1.05 10.70 -9.42
N ILE A 157 -2.00 10.05 -8.73
CA ILE A 157 -3.41 10.42 -8.69
C ILE A 157 -3.80 10.55 -7.23
N TRP A 158 -4.23 11.74 -6.84
CA TRP A 158 -4.82 11.97 -5.53
C TRP A 158 -6.34 12.08 -5.66
N PHE A 159 -7.06 11.27 -4.90
CA PHE A 159 -8.50 11.14 -4.98
C PHE A 159 -9.13 11.29 -3.59
N SER A 160 -9.81 12.42 -3.37
CA SER A 160 -10.55 12.69 -2.14
C SER A 160 -12.05 12.57 -2.37
N SER A 161 -12.78 12.06 -1.37
CA SER A 161 -14.23 11.90 -1.42
C SER A 161 -15.01 13.21 -1.56
N GLY A 162 -14.37 14.35 -1.32
CA GLY A 162 -14.98 15.69 -1.43
C GLY A 162 -14.58 16.46 -2.69
N ASN A 163 -13.48 16.13 -3.33
CA ASN A 163 -12.96 16.79 -4.52
C ASN A 163 -12.05 15.86 -5.29
N ILE A 164 -12.49 15.47 -6.48
CA ILE A 164 -11.62 14.75 -7.40
C ILE A 164 -10.62 15.75 -7.98
N LYS A 165 -9.46 15.83 -7.37
CA LYS A 165 -8.33 16.51 -7.97
C LYS A 165 -7.48 15.47 -8.67
N LEU A 166 -7.75 15.26 -9.96
CA LEU A 166 -6.75 14.69 -10.84
C LEU A 166 -5.64 15.75 -10.95
N GLU A 167 -4.60 15.68 -10.14
CA GLU A 167 -3.38 16.40 -10.45
C GLU A 167 -2.82 15.77 -11.72
N THR A 168 -3.25 16.31 -12.85
CA THR A 168 -2.62 16.06 -14.14
C THR A 168 -1.26 16.71 -14.08
N MET A 169 -0.26 15.95 -13.72
CA MET A 169 1.11 16.37 -14.01
C MET A 169 1.29 16.48 -15.52
N LYS A 170 1.79 17.64 -15.92
CA LYS A 170 2.18 17.96 -17.30
C LYS A 170 3.31 17.08 -17.75
#